data_e94286273415d562e63462d824f4af00
#
_entry.id   e94286273415d562e63462d824f4af00
#
_cell.length_a   1.000
_cell.length_b   1.000
_cell.length_c   1.000
_cell.angle_alpha   90.00
_cell.angle_beta   90.00
_cell.angle_gamma   90.00
#
_symmetry.space_group_name_H-M   'P 1'
#
loop_
_entity.id
_entity.type
_entity.pdbx_description
1 polymer ?
#
loop_
_entity_poly.entity_id
_entity_poly.type
_entity_poly.pdbx_seq_one_letter_code
_entity_poly.pdbx_strand_id
1 'polypeptide(L)'
;MASAVRTTNEVLQELAELGPLHLERPFSRDGFEQLSARYPDLRMEQEADGSIQIMAPVKFGSGKRESIPMIYLGQWWLQHRKGQTFSASTGIQMPDGSLRSPDCGWISEERLKEVTDEEAYLSVIPDFVVEIRSGTDLMSKLRHKMADIWMPAGVRLGWLINPYQEEAFIYRQDQTEPDYIQGFSDRSLTGESLLPGFELPLDELKV
;
A
#
# COMPACT_ATOMS: atom_id res chain seq x y z
N MET A 1 3.51 -15.93 41.79
CA MET A 1 2.77 -15.53 40.60
C MET A 1 3.63 -15.96 39.40
N ALA A 2 3.17 -16.92 38.62
CA ALA A 2 3.89 -17.36 37.42
C ALA A 2 3.81 -16.25 36.38
N SER A 3 4.97 -15.72 35.98
CA SER A 3 5.07 -14.82 34.83
C SER A 3 4.60 -15.61 33.59
N ALA A 4 3.53 -15.17 32.96
CA ALA A 4 3.10 -15.77 31.70
C ALA A 4 4.26 -15.67 30.70
N VAL A 5 4.70 -16.78 30.17
CA VAL A 5 5.71 -16.80 29.09
C VAL A 5 5.01 -16.24 27.86
N ARG A 6 5.41 -15.01 27.45
CA ARG A 6 4.89 -14.38 26.24
C ARG A 6 5.41 -15.12 25.02
N THR A 7 4.56 -15.29 24.05
CA THR A 7 4.97 -15.83 22.75
C THR A 7 5.80 -14.79 21.99
N THR A 8 6.65 -15.23 21.10
CA THR A 8 7.45 -14.32 20.24
C THR A 8 6.52 -13.37 19.46
N ASN A 9 5.34 -13.84 19.05
CA ASN A 9 4.36 -13.05 18.32
C ASN A 9 3.79 -11.90 19.19
N GLU A 10 3.44 -12.16 20.47
CA GLU A 10 2.97 -11.10 21.38
C GLU A 10 4.02 -10.02 21.61
N VAL A 11 5.28 -10.40 21.74
CA VAL A 11 6.37 -9.45 21.90
C VAL A 11 6.57 -8.60 20.64
N LEU A 12 6.53 -9.21 19.45
CA LEU A 12 6.65 -8.50 18.18
C LEU A 12 5.48 -7.56 17.94
N GLN A 13 4.26 -7.94 18.32
CA GLN A 13 3.10 -7.07 18.23
C GLN A 13 3.21 -5.86 19.17
N GLU A 14 3.59 -6.06 20.44
CA GLU A 14 3.82 -4.96 21.38
C GLU A 14 4.89 -3.99 20.89
N LEU A 15 5.97 -4.51 20.34
CA LEU A 15 7.02 -3.67 19.78
C LEU A 15 6.56 -2.89 18.53
N ALA A 16 5.72 -3.52 17.68
CA ALA A 16 5.15 -2.87 16.50
C ALA A 16 4.17 -1.72 16.85
N GLU A 17 3.56 -1.73 18.05
CA GLU A 17 2.75 -0.61 18.55
C GLU A 17 3.56 0.68 18.78
N LEU A 18 4.87 0.58 18.88
CA LEU A 18 5.79 1.72 19.01
C LEU A 18 6.14 2.36 17.65
N GLY A 19 5.64 1.81 16.55
CA GLY A 19 5.91 2.19 15.16
C GLY A 19 6.38 0.98 14.36
N PRO A 20 6.63 1.14 13.06
CA PRO A 20 7.17 0.05 12.27
C PRO A 20 8.47 -0.48 12.85
N LEU A 21 8.51 -1.78 13.11
CA LEU A 21 9.74 -2.45 13.54
C LEU A 21 10.56 -2.84 12.33
N HIS A 22 11.84 -2.50 12.37
CA HIS A 22 12.80 -2.94 11.36
C HIS A 22 13.63 -4.08 11.91
N LEU A 23 13.57 -5.25 11.26
CA LEU A 23 14.51 -6.32 11.46
C LEU A 23 15.67 -6.09 10.50
N GLU A 24 16.74 -5.49 10.98
CA GLU A 24 17.92 -5.10 10.17
C GLU A 24 18.72 -6.28 9.61
N ARG A 25 18.51 -7.49 10.16
CA ARG A 25 19.14 -8.68 9.61
C ARG A 25 18.51 -9.00 8.25
N PRO A 26 19.31 -9.04 7.15
CA PRO A 26 18.75 -9.37 5.84
C PRO A 26 18.22 -10.80 5.79
N PHE A 27 17.04 -10.94 5.25
CA PHE A 27 16.42 -12.22 4.94
C PHE A 27 16.45 -12.43 3.42
N SER A 28 16.68 -13.67 2.98
CA SER A 28 16.37 -14.04 1.60
C SER A 28 14.86 -14.02 1.37
N ARG A 29 14.43 -14.02 0.13
CA ARG A 29 13.00 -14.11 -0.20
C ARG A 29 12.38 -15.36 0.44
N ASP A 30 12.99 -16.53 0.28
CA ASP A 30 12.52 -17.76 0.91
C ASP A 30 12.44 -17.65 2.44
N GLY A 31 13.42 -16.98 3.06
CA GLY A 31 13.40 -16.73 4.50
C GLY A 31 12.27 -15.80 4.93
N PHE A 32 11.95 -14.79 4.14
CA PHE A 32 10.79 -13.92 4.35
C PHE A 32 9.48 -14.70 4.22
N GLU A 33 9.32 -15.52 3.18
CA GLU A 33 8.13 -16.33 2.95
C GLU A 33 7.89 -17.32 4.09
N GLN A 34 8.95 -18.00 4.57
CA GLN A 34 8.87 -18.88 5.75
C GLN A 34 8.46 -18.11 7.01
N LEU A 35 8.98 -16.89 7.20
CA LEU A 35 8.61 -16.04 8.33
C LEU A 35 7.16 -15.62 8.24
N SER A 36 6.71 -15.15 7.07
CA SER A 36 5.34 -14.74 6.81
C SER A 36 4.36 -15.91 7.02
N ALA A 37 4.68 -17.08 6.50
CA ALA A 37 3.87 -18.28 6.69
C ALA A 37 3.79 -18.73 8.17
N ARG A 38 4.87 -18.52 8.93
CA ARG A 38 4.91 -18.86 10.35
C ARG A 38 4.14 -17.88 11.24
N TYR A 39 4.04 -16.61 10.81
CA TYR A 39 3.39 -15.52 11.54
C TYR A 39 2.36 -14.79 10.66
N PRO A 40 1.27 -15.49 10.26
CA PRO A 40 0.30 -14.97 9.29
C PRO A 40 -0.47 -13.73 9.80
N ASP A 41 -0.47 -13.50 11.11
CA ASP A 41 -1.12 -12.33 11.73
C ASP A 41 -0.28 -11.05 11.64
N LEU A 42 1.00 -11.15 11.25
CA LEU A 42 1.88 -9.99 11.10
C LEU A 42 1.81 -9.44 9.69
N ARG A 43 1.52 -8.15 9.58
CA ARG A 43 1.69 -7.42 8.32
C ARG A 43 3.17 -7.04 8.17
N MET A 44 3.79 -7.52 7.09
CA MET A 44 5.22 -7.33 6.85
C MET A 44 5.49 -6.91 5.41
N GLU A 45 6.49 -6.03 5.25
CA GLU A 45 7.12 -5.71 3.96
C GLU A 45 8.61 -6.07 4.04
N GLN A 46 9.21 -6.40 2.90
CA GLN A 46 10.66 -6.64 2.79
C GLN A 46 11.29 -5.52 1.99
N GLU A 47 12.36 -4.93 2.54
CA GLU A 47 13.18 -3.95 1.85
C GLU A 47 14.09 -4.61 0.81
N ALA A 48 14.66 -3.81 -0.12
CA ALA A 48 15.57 -4.29 -1.15
C ALA A 48 16.87 -4.90 -0.58
N ASP A 49 17.30 -4.45 0.59
CA ASP A 49 18.45 -5.02 1.31
C ASP A 49 18.13 -6.30 2.09
N GLY A 50 16.88 -6.76 2.03
CA GLY A 50 16.39 -7.94 2.74
C GLY A 50 15.94 -7.68 4.18
N SER A 51 16.04 -6.47 4.70
CA SER A 51 15.48 -6.11 6.00
C SER A 51 13.94 -6.19 5.96
N ILE A 52 13.31 -6.41 7.12
CA ILE A 52 11.86 -6.59 7.21
C ILE A 52 11.27 -5.48 8.04
N GLN A 53 10.23 -4.84 7.51
CA GLN A 53 9.39 -3.91 8.23
C GLN A 53 8.13 -4.64 8.71
N ILE A 54 7.85 -4.59 10.02
CA ILE A 54 6.64 -5.14 10.64
C ILE A 54 5.73 -3.98 11.03
N MET A 55 4.48 -4.04 10.61
CA MET A 55 3.49 -2.99 10.83
C MET A 55 2.45 -3.42 11.86
N ALA A 56 2.11 -2.49 12.77
CA ALA A 56 1.04 -2.70 13.73
C ALA A 56 -0.34 -2.53 13.07
N PRO A 57 -1.40 -3.12 13.65
CA PRO A 57 -2.78 -2.78 13.28
C PRO A 57 -3.03 -1.29 13.41
N VAL A 58 -3.70 -0.71 12.42
CA VAL A 58 -4.06 0.71 12.45
C VAL A 58 -5.26 0.98 13.36
N LYS A 59 -5.37 2.19 13.90
CA LYS A 59 -6.53 2.61 14.68
C LYS A 59 -7.77 2.75 13.79
N PHE A 60 -8.97 2.65 14.37
CA PHE A 60 -10.26 2.69 13.65
C PHE A 60 -10.36 3.84 12.65
N GLY A 61 -9.96 5.07 13.03
CA GLY A 61 -10.02 6.22 12.12
C GLY A 61 -9.13 6.08 10.88
N SER A 62 -7.93 5.47 11.01
CA SER A 62 -7.07 5.15 9.86
C SER A 62 -7.68 4.05 9.01
N GLY A 63 -8.10 2.93 9.61
CA GLY A 63 -8.73 1.83 8.87
C GLY A 63 -10.02 2.24 8.14
N LYS A 64 -10.84 3.14 8.74
CA LYS A 64 -11.99 3.75 8.04
C LYS A 64 -11.53 4.46 6.76
N ARG A 65 -10.49 5.29 6.82
CA ARG A 65 -10.01 6.05 5.66
C ARG A 65 -9.31 5.15 4.62
N GLU A 66 -8.55 4.16 5.05
CA GLU A 66 -7.94 3.18 4.16
C GLU A 66 -8.97 2.36 3.37
N SER A 67 -10.14 2.09 3.95
CA SER A 67 -11.20 1.34 3.25
C SER A 67 -11.91 2.14 2.15
N ILE A 68 -11.94 3.48 2.24
CA ILE A 68 -12.72 4.34 1.34
C ILE A 68 -12.24 4.22 -0.12
N PRO A 69 -10.95 4.40 -0.47
CA PRO A 69 -10.52 4.26 -1.85
C PRO A 69 -10.79 2.87 -2.41
N MET A 70 -10.64 1.81 -1.60
CA MET A 70 -10.96 0.45 -2.04
C MET A 70 -12.44 0.26 -2.32
N ILE A 71 -13.33 0.88 -1.54
CA ILE A 71 -14.78 0.85 -1.78
C ILE A 71 -15.12 1.51 -3.12
N TYR A 72 -14.61 2.73 -3.35
CA TYR A 72 -14.85 3.46 -4.59
C TYR A 72 -14.26 2.74 -5.80
N LEU A 73 -13.02 2.27 -5.70
CA LEU A 73 -12.35 1.51 -6.74
C LEU A 73 -13.07 0.19 -7.05
N GLY A 74 -13.53 -0.51 -6.00
CA GLY A 74 -14.31 -1.73 -6.14
C GLY A 74 -15.67 -1.48 -6.80
N GLN A 75 -16.38 -0.40 -6.47
CA GLN A 75 -17.62 -0.01 -7.12
C GLN A 75 -17.41 0.29 -8.62
N TRP A 76 -16.37 1.05 -8.95
CA TRP A 76 -16.00 1.31 -10.33
C TRP A 76 -15.70 0.00 -11.07
N TRP A 77 -14.89 -0.89 -10.49
CA TRP A 77 -14.56 -2.18 -11.07
C TRP A 77 -15.80 -3.06 -11.30
N LEU A 78 -16.72 -3.11 -10.34
CA LEU A 78 -17.98 -3.86 -10.46
C LEU A 78 -18.82 -3.39 -11.65
N GLN A 79 -18.78 -2.11 -11.99
CA GLN A 79 -19.52 -1.53 -13.12
C GLN A 79 -18.81 -1.78 -14.46
N HIS A 80 -17.49 -1.71 -14.49
CA HIS A 80 -16.72 -1.74 -15.74
C HIS A 80 -16.14 -3.12 -16.06
N ARG A 81 -15.84 -3.93 -15.02
CA ARG A 81 -15.26 -5.28 -15.15
C ARG A 81 -13.96 -5.30 -15.96
N LYS A 82 -13.15 -4.25 -15.88
CA LYS A 82 -11.87 -4.10 -16.56
C LYS A 82 -10.73 -4.26 -15.58
N GLY A 83 -9.75 -5.11 -15.92
CA GLY A 83 -8.63 -5.40 -15.04
C GLY A 83 -9.06 -6.01 -13.71
N GLN A 84 -8.23 -5.87 -12.69
CA GLN A 84 -8.48 -6.42 -11.34
C GLN A 84 -8.03 -5.46 -10.26
N THR A 85 -8.85 -5.29 -9.23
CA THR A 85 -8.51 -4.57 -8.00
C THR A 85 -7.91 -5.54 -6.96
N PHE A 86 -7.09 -5.02 -6.07
CA PHE A 86 -6.51 -5.80 -4.96
C PHE A 86 -6.39 -4.94 -3.70
N SER A 87 -6.36 -5.62 -2.54
CA SER A 87 -6.35 -5.00 -1.22
C SER A 87 -4.94 -4.76 -0.67
N ALA A 88 -4.86 -4.06 0.47
CA ALA A 88 -3.63 -3.80 1.22
C ALA A 88 -2.87 -5.05 1.71
N SER A 89 -3.48 -6.24 1.62
CA SER A 89 -2.82 -7.50 2.00
C SER A 89 -2.06 -8.16 0.85
N THR A 90 -2.11 -7.56 -0.35
CA THR A 90 -1.45 -8.13 -1.53
C THR A 90 0.02 -7.70 -1.56
N GLY A 91 0.92 -8.68 -1.43
CA GLY A 91 2.35 -8.47 -1.58
C GLY A 91 2.73 -8.39 -3.06
N ILE A 92 3.51 -7.38 -3.44
CA ILE A 92 3.97 -7.12 -4.80
C ILE A 92 5.49 -7.19 -4.83
N GLN A 93 6.03 -8.05 -5.70
CA GLN A 93 7.48 -8.17 -5.91
C GLN A 93 7.96 -7.01 -6.76
N MET A 94 8.84 -6.20 -6.20
CA MET A 94 9.37 -5.03 -6.87
C MET A 94 10.65 -5.36 -7.66
N PRO A 95 10.98 -4.63 -8.74
CA PRO A 95 12.19 -4.84 -9.53
C PRO A 95 13.49 -4.66 -8.73
N ASP A 96 13.47 -3.86 -7.66
CA ASP A 96 14.61 -3.66 -6.74
C ASP A 96 14.82 -4.83 -5.77
N GLY A 97 13.98 -5.87 -5.83
CA GLY A 97 14.01 -7.03 -4.94
C GLY A 97 13.22 -6.84 -3.65
N SER A 98 12.59 -5.70 -3.40
CA SER A 98 11.69 -5.52 -2.24
C SER A 98 10.34 -6.21 -2.45
N LEU A 99 9.58 -6.37 -1.36
CA LEU A 99 8.18 -6.79 -1.37
C LEU A 99 7.35 -5.71 -0.70
N ARG A 100 6.40 -5.15 -1.44
CA ARG A 100 5.59 -4.02 -1.00
C ARG A 100 4.11 -4.31 -1.08
N SER A 101 3.34 -3.60 -0.26
CA SER A 101 1.88 -3.63 -0.29
C SER A 101 1.35 -2.20 -0.24
N PRO A 102 0.63 -1.71 -1.26
CA PRO A 102 -0.05 -0.43 -1.18
C PRO A 102 -1.38 -0.58 -0.42
N ASP A 103 -2.03 0.49 -0.02
CA ASP A 103 -3.34 0.40 0.66
C ASP A 103 -4.43 -0.12 -0.27
N CYS A 104 -4.37 0.17 -1.55
CA CYS A 104 -5.13 -0.53 -2.60
C CYS A 104 -4.52 -0.24 -3.97
N GLY A 105 -4.94 -1.00 -4.97
CA GLY A 105 -4.51 -0.78 -6.34
C GLY A 105 -5.32 -1.53 -7.38
N TRP A 106 -4.92 -1.33 -8.61
CA TRP A 106 -5.56 -1.93 -9.77
C TRP A 106 -4.52 -2.30 -10.84
N ILE A 107 -4.78 -3.41 -11.50
CA ILE A 107 -3.98 -3.94 -12.61
C ILE A 107 -4.85 -3.97 -13.86
N SER A 108 -4.33 -3.51 -14.99
CA SER A 108 -4.99 -3.57 -16.28
C SER A 108 -5.13 -5.01 -16.80
N GLU A 109 -6.09 -5.23 -17.70
CA GLU A 109 -6.25 -6.53 -18.37
C GLU A 109 -5.00 -6.95 -19.16
N GLU A 110 -4.23 -5.98 -19.63
CA GLU A 110 -2.98 -6.22 -20.35
C GLU A 110 -1.94 -6.85 -19.41
N ARG A 111 -1.70 -6.21 -18.27
CA ARG A 111 -0.73 -6.68 -17.27
C ARG A 111 -1.20 -7.96 -16.55
N LEU A 112 -2.50 -8.15 -16.36
CA LEU A 112 -3.04 -9.39 -15.79
C LEU A 112 -2.67 -10.64 -16.59
N LYS A 113 -2.47 -10.53 -17.89
CA LYS A 113 -2.01 -11.65 -18.75
C LYS A 113 -0.60 -12.13 -18.42
N GLU A 114 0.18 -11.29 -17.73
CA GLU A 114 1.55 -11.61 -17.31
C GLU A 114 1.58 -12.33 -15.94
N VAL A 115 0.45 -12.35 -15.21
CA VAL A 115 0.32 -13.10 -13.95
C VAL A 115 0.25 -14.59 -14.27
N THR A 116 1.26 -15.32 -13.88
CA THR A 116 1.39 -16.76 -14.15
C THR A 116 1.00 -17.66 -12.98
N ASP A 117 0.98 -17.12 -11.77
CA ASP A 117 0.64 -17.83 -10.53
C ASP A 117 -0.11 -16.92 -9.59
N GLU A 118 -1.40 -17.18 -9.37
CA GLU A 118 -2.26 -16.40 -8.45
C GLU A 118 -2.05 -16.75 -6.98
N GLU A 119 -1.38 -17.86 -6.68
CA GLU A 119 -1.08 -18.28 -5.30
C GLU A 119 0.27 -17.73 -4.80
N ALA A 120 1.07 -17.13 -5.68
CA ALA A 120 2.32 -16.47 -5.34
C ALA A 120 2.11 -14.97 -5.08
N TYR A 121 3.15 -14.31 -4.54
CA TYR A 121 3.18 -12.84 -4.51
C TYR A 121 3.10 -12.30 -5.94
N LEU A 122 2.38 -11.19 -6.11
CA LEU A 122 2.20 -10.58 -7.41
C LEU A 122 3.54 -10.14 -8.00
N SER A 123 3.94 -10.74 -9.12
CA SER A 123 5.18 -10.45 -9.84
C SER A 123 5.04 -9.34 -10.89
N VAL A 124 3.82 -8.87 -11.11
CA VAL A 124 3.48 -7.83 -12.08
C VAL A 124 3.24 -6.52 -11.36
N ILE A 125 3.86 -5.44 -11.83
CA ILE A 125 3.67 -4.11 -11.24
C ILE A 125 2.25 -3.60 -11.57
N PRO A 126 1.47 -3.12 -10.59
CA PRO A 126 0.15 -2.57 -10.85
C PRO A 126 0.23 -1.28 -11.67
N ASP A 127 -0.85 -0.98 -12.40
CA ASP A 127 -0.94 0.28 -13.13
C ASP A 127 -1.32 1.46 -12.24
N PHE A 128 -2.11 1.18 -11.19
CA PHE A 128 -2.60 2.17 -10.24
C PHE A 128 -2.40 1.72 -8.79
N VAL A 129 -1.90 2.63 -7.95
CA VAL A 129 -1.73 2.41 -6.49
C VAL A 129 -2.20 3.62 -5.69
N VAL A 130 -2.67 3.36 -4.48
CA VAL A 130 -3.03 4.39 -3.50
C VAL A 130 -2.30 4.11 -2.19
N GLU A 131 -1.66 5.13 -1.64
CA GLU A 131 -1.09 5.15 -0.29
C GLU A 131 -1.79 6.23 0.54
N ILE A 132 -2.24 5.88 1.73
CA ILE A 132 -2.93 6.80 2.64
C ILE A 132 -2.14 6.91 3.94
N ARG A 133 -1.80 8.12 4.31
CA ARG A 133 -1.09 8.38 5.55
C ARG A 133 -1.93 7.98 6.77
N SER A 134 -1.43 7.08 7.59
CA SER A 134 -1.93 6.81 8.94
C SER A 134 -1.33 7.82 9.96
N GLY A 135 -1.84 7.80 11.19
CA GLY A 135 -1.39 8.74 12.23
C GLY A 135 0.08 8.59 12.64
N THR A 136 0.66 7.41 12.43
CA THR A 136 2.04 7.08 12.80
C THR A 136 3.04 7.20 11.66
N ASP A 137 2.55 7.37 10.42
CA ASP A 137 3.42 7.42 9.25
C ASP A 137 4.13 8.76 9.10
N LEU A 138 5.37 8.70 8.62
CA LEU A 138 6.14 9.85 8.22
C LEU A 138 5.91 10.15 6.74
N MET A 139 5.42 11.36 6.43
CA MET A 139 5.19 11.80 5.04
C MET A 139 6.42 11.65 4.16
N SER A 140 7.63 11.87 4.69
CA SER A 140 8.88 11.69 3.94
C SER A 140 9.08 10.25 3.46
N LYS A 141 8.73 9.25 4.29
CA LYS A 141 8.81 7.83 3.92
C LYS A 141 7.76 7.48 2.85
N LEU A 142 6.53 7.98 2.98
CA LEU A 142 5.48 7.73 1.99
C LEU A 142 5.80 8.40 0.65
N ARG A 143 6.33 9.63 0.66
CA ARG A 143 6.80 10.29 -0.56
C ARG A 143 7.93 9.51 -1.22
N HIS A 144 8.91 9.02 -0.44
CA HIS A 144 9.96 8.15 -0.95
C HIS A 144 9.37 6.87 -1.54
N LYS A 145 8.44 6.21 -0.85
CA LYS A 145 7.75 4.99 -1.35
C LYS A 145 7.08 5.24 -2.70
N MET A 146 6.43 6.40 -2.86
CA MET A 146 5.81 6.77 -4.14
C MET A 146 6.84 7.11 -5.22
N ALA A 147 7.72 8.09 -4.95
CA ALA A 147 8.60 8.67 -5.96
C ALA A 147 9.76 7.75 -6.36
N ASP A 148 10.31 6.99 -5.40
CA ASP A 148 11.56 6.24 -5.60
C ASP A 148 11.34 4.72 -5.69
N ILE A 149 10.14 4.21 -5.35
CA ILE A 149 9.82 2.79 -5.42
C ILE A 149 8.70 2.52 -6.43
N TRP A 150 7.46 3.02 -6.19
CA TRP A 150 6.32 2.72 -7.05
C TRP A 150 6.46 3.27 -8.47
N MET A 151 6.77 4.55 -8.60
CA MET A 151 6.82 5.19 -9.93
C MET A 151 7.95 4.64 -10.81
N PRO A 152 9.21 4.48 -10.32
CA PRO A 152 10.29 3.89 -11.11
C PRO A 152 10.07 2.43 -11.48
N ALA A 153 9.30 1.68 -10.66
CA ALA A 153 8.92 0.31 -10.97
C ALA A 153 7.95 0.19 -12.15
N GLY A 154 7.27 1.28 -12.53
CA GLY A 154 6.37 1.31 -13.68
C GLY A 154 4.89 1.49 -13.35
N VAL A 155 4.54 1.95 -12.14
CA VAL A 155 3.19 2.41 -11.83
C VAL A 155 2.86 3.61 -12.72
N ARG A 156 1.67 3.62 -13.34
CA ARG A 156 1.26 4.67 -14.30
C ARG A 156 0.59 5.84 -13.61
N LEU A 157 -0.19 5.57 -12.57
CA LEU A 157 -0.88 6.57 -11.75
C LEU A 157 -0.78 6.15 -10.28
N GLY A 158 -0.34 7.05 -9.41
CA GLY A 158 -0.25 6.82 -7.98
C GLY A 158 -0.83 7.99 -7.19
N TRP A 159 -1.56 7.69 -6.13
CA TRP A 159 -2.06 8.70 -5.21
C TRP A 159 -1.44 8.52 -3.83
N LEU A 160 -0.90 9.60 -3.28
CA LEU A 160 -0.54 9.69 -1.88
C LEU A 160 -1.46 10.71 -1.20
N ILE A 161 -2.23 10.24 -0.23
CA ILE A 161 -3.25 11.04 0.43
C ILE A 161 -2.90 11.21 1.90
N ASN A 162 -2.90 12.45 2.37
CA ASN A 162 -2.68 12.83 3.77
C ASN A 162 -3.94 13.46 4.35
N PRO A 163 -4.82 12.68 4.98
CA PRO A 163 -6.07 13.17 5.54
C PRO A 163 -5.91 14.19 6.67
N TYR A 164 -4.81 14.13 7.41
CA TYR A 164 -4.56 14.99 8.57
C TYR A 164 -4.24 16.45 8.21
N GLN A 165 -3.73 16.67 7.02
CA GLN A 165 -3.41 18.01 6.50
C GLN A 165 -4.25 18.36 5.28
N GLU A 166 -5.20 17.49 4.91
CA GLU A 166 -6.02 17.61 3.70
C GLU A 166 -5.15 17.84 2.44
N GLU A 167 -4.15 16.98 2.26
CA GLU A 167 -3.22 17.02 1.13
C GLU A 167 -3.34 15.77 0.28
N ALA A 168 -3.28 15.93 -1.04
CA ALA A 168 -3.15 14.81 -1.97
C ALA A 168 -2.07 15.11 -3.00
N PHE A 169 -1.29 14.08 -3.34
CA PHE A 169 -0.23 14.10 -4.34
C PHE A 169 -0.57 13.07 -5.42
N ILE A 170 -0.58 13.52 -6.67
CA ILE A 170 -0.93 12.71 -7.83
C ILE A 170 0.34 12.50 -8.64
N TYR A 171 0.86 11.28 -8.61
CA TYR A 171 2.06 10.87 -9.35
C TYR A 171 1.65 10.25 -10.67
N ARG A 172 2.30 10.64 -11.78
CA ARG A 172 2.12 10.06 -13.10
C ARG A 172 3.45 9.62 -13.68
N GLN A 173 3.44 8.54 -14.42
CA GLN A 173 4.66 7.94 -14.98
C GLN A 173 5.47 8.90 -15.88
N ASP A 174 4.80 9.84 -16.52
CA ASP A 174 5.40 10.81 -17.45
C ASP A 174 5.76 12.16 -16.79
N GLN A 175 5.60 12.27 -15.46
CA GLN A 175 5.88 13.48 -14.71
C GLN A 175 6.98 13.26 -13.66
N THR A 176 7.88 14.23 -13.52
CA THR A 176 8.94 14.19 -12.52
C THR A 176 8.44 14.57 -11.14
N GLU A 177 7.53 15.55 -11.07
CA GLU A 177 6.95 16.03 -9.82
C GLU A 177 5.45 15.72 -9.76
N PRO A 178 4.92 15.33 -8.61
CA PRO A 178 3.49 15.09 -8.46
C PRO A 178 2.69 16.40 -8.50
N ASP A 179 1.48 16.35 -9.05
CA ASP A 179 0.51 17.39 -8.82
C ASP A 179 0.09 17.40 -7.35
N TYR A 180 -0.20 18.59 -6.84
CA TYR A 180 -0.52 18.80 -5.43
C TYR A 180 -1.91 19.42 -5.26
N ILE A 181 -2.68 18.87 -4.34
CA ILE A 181 -3.98 19.38 -3.92
C ILE A 181 -3.91 19.71 -2.42
N GLN A 182 -4.32 20.92 -2.05
CA GLN A 182 -4.52 21.36 -0.67
C GLN A 182 -6.00 21.65 -0.44
N GLY A 183 -6.52 21.09 0.66
CA GLY A 183 -7.94 21.16 1.02
C GLY A 183 -8.79 20.15 0.26
N PHE A 184 -9.71 19.48 0.97
CA PHE A 184 -10.49 18.37 0.43
C PHE A 184 -11.93 18.75 0.03
N SER A 185 -12.42 19.92 0.50
CA SER A 185 -13.80 20.34 0.27
C SER A 185 -14.13 20.47 -1.21
N ASP A 186 -15.20 19.80 -1.63
CA ASP A 186 -15.71 19.80 -3.01
C ASP A 186 -14.66 19.41 -4.08
N ARG A 187 -13.71 18.54 -3.70
CA ARG A 187 -12.65 18.03 -4.59
C ARG A 187 -12.69 16.53 -4.71
N SER A 188 -12.32 16.04 -5.88
CA SER A 188 -12.17 14.61 -6.17
C SER A 188 -10.84 14.33 -6.85
N LEU A 189 -10.30 13.14 -6.60
CA LEU A 189 -9.27 12.55 -7.45
C LEU A 189 -9.94 11.73 -8.54
N THR A 190 -9.39 11.76 -9.74
CA THR A 190 -9.92 11.04 -10.90
C THR A 190 -8.93 9.99 -11.39
N GLY A 191 -9.44 8.86 -11.90
CA GLY A 191 -8.63 7.82 -12.53
C GLY A 191 -8.11 8.18 -13.91
N GLU A 192 -8.39 9.40 -14.38
CA GLU A 192 -7.95 9.96 -15.67
C GLU A 192 -8.32 9.05 -16.85
N SER A 193 -7.43 8.95 -17.84
CA SER A 193 -7.59 8.02 -18.96
C SER A 193 -7.31 6.56 -18.59
N LEU A 194 -6.64 6.33 -17.45
CA LEU A 194 -6.29 4.99 -16.99
C LEU A 194 -7.52 4.24 -16.45
N LEU A 195 -8.32 4.91 -15.65
CA LEU A 195 -9.55 4.39 -15.03
C LEU A 195 -10.71 5.33 -15.37
N PRO A 196 -11.21 5.33 -16.63
CA PRO A 196 -12.22 6.31 -17.08
C PRO A 196 -13.48 6.27 -16.24
N GLY A 197 -13.89 7.44 -15.71
CA GLY A 197 -15.07 7.56 -14.85
C GLY A 197 -14.85 7.15 -13.39
N PHE A 198 -13.64 6.77 -13.01
CA PHE A 198 -13.29 6.56 -11.60
C PHE A 198 -13.07 7.91 -10.93
N GLU A 199 -13.80 8.15 -9.85
CA GLU A 199 -13.67 9.36 -9.02
C GLU A 199 -13.70 8.98 -7.54
N LEU A 200 -12.80 9.61 -6.76
CA LEU A 200 -12.74 9.51 -5.31
C LEU A 200 -12.95 10.90 -4.70
N PRO A 201 -14.13 11.19 -4.11
CA PRO A 201 -14.35 12.43 -3.38
C PRO A 201 -13.45 12.53 -2.16
N LEU A 202 -12.65 13.58 -2.05
CA LEU A 202 -11.72 13.77 -0.96
C LEU A 202 -12.40 14.12 0.37
N ASP A 203 -13.63 14.64 0.33
CA ASP A 203 -14.44 14.91 1.53
C ASP A 203 -14.66 13.66 2.39
N GLU A 204 -14.73 12.47 1.78
CA GLU A 204 -14.89 11.19 2.47
C GLU A 204 -13.70 10.82 3.36
N LEU A 205 -12.54 11.42 3.10
CA LEU A 205 -11.27 11.11 3.78
C LEU A 205 -10.93 12.09 4.91
N LYS A 206 -11.76 13.10 5.16
CA LYS A 206 -11.52 14.08 6.22
C LYS A 206 -11.46 13.45 7.62
N VAL A 207 -10.62 14.04 8.49
CA VAL A 207 -10.41 13.63 9.88
C VAL A 207 -11.47 14.23 10.79
#